data_7ca11f7999ed5445f696a121dbec25a0
#
_entry.id   7ca11f7999ed5445f696a121dbec25a0
#
_cell.length_a   1.000
_cell.length_b   1.000
_cell.length_c   1.000
_cell.angle_alpha   90.00
_cell.angle_beta   90.00
_cell.angle_gamma   90.00
#
_symmetry.space_group_name_H-M   'P 1'
#
loop_
_entity.id
_entity.type
_entity.pdbx_description
1 polymer ?
#
loop_
_entity_poly.entity_id
_entity_poly.type
_entity_poly.pdbx_seq_one_letter_code
_entity_poly.pdbx_strand_id
1 'polypeptide(L)'
;MSQSQTKTTLLTRRDLLKIMGATGVSVLFTQLFSSGPLSADAVQGLHRESDASATHEWHMVIDLEKCIGCQYCLWACQATNDVADEAMRWNVGFPERTEGGTDFFMTRPCLHCKEAPCVRVCPVGATWIREDGIVAMDYDRCIGCRYCEVACPYDVRRFNWGVAETENVYQPIWGEAEVEPRPRGVVEKCTFCSHRIDRGLAQGLMPGVHPQATPACVNVCPVGARVFGDINDAESPVAQYLAQHDTFRLREDLGTEPKVHYVRPEKQS
;
A
#
# COMPACT_ATOMS: atom_id res chain seq x y z
N MET A 1 -42.58 57.57 4.19
CA MET A 1 -41.41 56.86 3.69
C MET A 1 -41.66 55.35 3.87
N SER A 2 -42.10 54.69 2.79
CA SER A 2 -42.49 53.28 2.80
C SER A 2 -41.30 52.46 2.32
N GLN A 3 -40.78 51.59 3.18
CA GLN A 3 -39.71 50.63 2.80
C GLN A 3 -40.34 49.39 2.20
N SER A 4 -40.07 49.16 0.91
CA SER A 4 -40.42 47.94 0.19
C SER A 4 -39.46 46.84 0.61
N GLN A 5 -39.98 45.82 1.30
CA GLN A 5 -39.23 44.59 1.60
C GLN A 5 -39.33 43.62 0.40
N THR A 6 -38.21 43.41 -0.27
CA THR A 6 -38.06 42.38 -1.33
C THR A 6 -38.01 41.01 -0.66
N LYS A 7 -39.07 40.19 -0.79
CA LYS A 7 -39.07 38.79 -0.36
C LYS A 7 -38.23 37.96 -1.33
N THR A 8 -37.09 37.52 -0.89
CA THR A 8 -36.28 36.49 -1.61
C THR A 8 -36.96 35.14 -1.42
N THR A 9 -37.60 34.62 -2.45
CA THR A 9 -38.23 33.31 -2.43
C THR A 9 -37.16 32.27 -2.72
N LEU A 10 -36.78 31.49 -1.72
CA LEU A 10 -35.88 30.36 -1.89
C LEU A 10 -36.60 29.25 -2.65
N LEU A 11 -36.08 28.89 -3.84
CA LEU A 11 -36.55 27.78 -4.67
C LEU A 11 -36.37 26.44 -3.93
N THR A 12 -37.46 25.70 -3.81
CA THR A 12 -37.39 24.34 -3.24
C THR A 12 -36.89 23.34 -4.27
N ARG A 13 -36.34 22.19 -3.81
CA ARG A 13 -35.93 21.08 -4.72
C ARG A 13 -37.03 20.64 -5.69
N ARG A 14 -38.28 20.75 -5.27
CA ARG A 14 -39.46 20.40 -6.03
C ARG A 14 -39.74 21.41 -7.15
N ASP A 15 -39.46 22.69 -6.92
CA ASP A 15 -39.59 23.74 -7.91
C ASP A 15 -38.49 23.66 -8.97
N LEU A 16 -37.28 23.26 -8.59
CA LEU A 16 -36.18 22.99 -9.51
C LEU A 16 -36.51 21.84 -10.48
N LEU A 17 -37.09 20.75 -9.98
CA LEU A 17 -37.49 19.59 -10.79
C LEU A 17 -38.63 19.93 -11.76
N LYS A 18 -39.57 20.82 -11.38
CA LYS A 18 -40.64 21.30 -12.25
C LYS A 18 -40.11 22.20 -13.38
N ILE A 19 -39.13 23.05 -13.09
CA ILE A 19 -38.48 23.92 -14.08
C ILE A 19 -37.69 23.06 -15.07
N MET A 20 -36.99 22.01 -14.62
CA MET A 20 -36.27 21.08 -15.50
C MET A 20 -37.17 20.22 -16.38
N GLY A 21 -38.41 19.94 -15.94
CA GLY A 21 -39.39 19.18 -16.75
C GLY A 21 -40.18 20.01 -17.75
N ALA A 22 -40.28 21.33 -17.58
CA ALA A 22 -41.11 22.20 -18.42
C ALA A 22 -40.35 22.86 -19.60
N THR A 23 -39.02 22.88 -19.55
CA THR A 23 -38.20 23.48 -20.63
C THR A 23 -37.37 22.37 -21.25
N GLY A 24 -37.74 21.86 -22.44
CA GLY A 24 -37.03 20.89 -23.26
C GLY A 24 -35.46 20.77 -23.13
N VAL A 25 -34.93 20.75 -21.94
CA VAL A 25 -33.50 20.63 -21.60
C VAL A 25 -32.93 19.28 -21.99
N SER A 26 -33.79 18.32 -22.38
CA SER A 26 -33.35 17.01 -22.88
C SER A 26 -32.48 17.08 -24.14
N VAL A 27 -32.59 18.12 -24.94
CA VAL A 27 -31.81 18.24 -26.20
C VAL A 27 -30.43 18.87 -25.94
N LEU A 28 -30.31 19.75 -24.94
CA LEU A 28 -28.99 20.33 -24.60
C LEU A 28 -28.08 19.37 -23.84
N PHE A 29 -28.67 18.45 -23.07
CA PHE A 29 -27.90 17.44 -22.30
C PHE A 29 -27.29 16.40 -23.23
N THR A 30 -27.92 16.05 -24.33
CA THR A 30 -27.38 15.11 -25.33
C THR A 30 -26.21 15.68 -26.13
N GLN A 31 -26.14 16.99 -26.32
CA GLN A 31 -24.99 17.61 -27.01
C GLN A 31 -23.79 17.87 -26.13
N LEU A 32 -23.96 18.00 -24.80
CA LEU A 32 -22.84 18.16 -23.83
C LEU A 32 -22.22 16.82 -23.43
N PHE A 33 -22.91 15.70 -23.64
CA PHE A 33 -22.43 14.36 -23.36
C PHE A 33 -22.08 13.53 -24.60
N SER A 34 -22.04 14.12 -25.78
CA SER A 34 -21.53 13.50 -27.01
C SER A 34 -20.00 13.62 -27.15
N SER A 35 -19.24 13.85 -26.04
CA SER A 35 -17.87 13.41 -25.96
C SER A 35 -17.91 11.88 -25.99
N GLY A 36 -17.40 11.28 -27.05
CA GLY A 36 -17.42 9.85 -27.33
C GLY A 36 -16.89 9.03 -26.11
N PRO A 37 -17.08 7.72 -26.15
CA PRO A 37 -16.60 6.86 -25.07
C PRO A 37 -15.16 7.25 -24.78
N LEU A 38 -14.85 7.54 -23.50
CA LEU A 38 -13.46 7.72 -23.05
C LEU A 38 -12.68 6.54 -23.63
N SER A 39 -11.79 6.82 -24.57
CA SER A 39 -11.01 5.75 -25.20
C SER A 39 -10.26 5.00 -24.11
N ALA A 40 -10.18 3.69 -24.23
CA ALA A 40 -9.41 2.87 -23.29
C ALA A 40 -7.98 3.42 -23.09
N ASP A 41 -7.45 4.11 -24.10
CA ASP A 41 -6.15 4.80 -24.07
C ASP A 41 -6.10 5.96 -23.07
N ALA A 42 -7.20 6.67 -22.83
CA ALA A 42 -7.24 7.75 -21.83
C ALA A 42 -7.16 7.21 -20.39
N VAL A 43 -7.62 5.98 -20.16
CA VAL A 43 -7.52 5.31 -18.86
C VAL A 43 -6.15 4.65 -18.70
N GLN A 44 -5.55 4.15 -19.79
CA GLN A 44 -4.22 3.55 -19.78
C GLN A 44 -3.11 4.58 -19.50
N GLY A 45 -3.25 5.82 -19.91
CA GLY A 45 -2.30 6.90 -19.58
C GLY A 45 -2.21 7.26 -18.08
N LEU A 46 -3.11 6.72 -17.24
CA LEU A 46 -3.04 6.86 -15.78
C LEU A 46 -2.17 5.78 -15.12
N HIS A 47 -1.86 4.71 -15.83
CA HIS A 47 -0.96 3.66 -15.36
C HIS A 47 0.43 3.96 -15.92
N ARG A 48 1.28 4.56 -15.10
CA ARG A 48 2.69 4.70 -15.42
C ARG A 48 3.29 3.30 -15.42
N GLU A 49 3.57 2.75 -16.59
CA GLU A 49 4.30 1.50 -16.74
C GLU A 49 5.69 1.67 -16.10
N SER A 50 6.15 0.66 -15.38
CA SER A 50 7.52 0.61 -14.86
C SER A 50 8.46 0.53 -16.07
N ASP A 51 9.27 1.58 -16.28
CA ASP A 51 10.28 1.56 -17.33
C ASP A 51 11.26 0.40 -17.08
N ALA A 52 11.57 -0.35 -18.14
CA ALA A 52 12.55 -1.44 -18.11
C ALA A 52 13.99 -0.96 -17.84
N SER A 53 14.18 0.35 -17.62
CA SER A 53 15.44 1.00 -17.28
C SER A 53 15.61 1.27 -15.78
N ALA A 54 14.72 0.78 -14.93
CA ALA A 54 14.82 0.96 -13.48
C ALA A 54 16.18 0.45 -12.97
N THR A 55 16.93 1.31 -12.31
CA THR A 55 18.24 0.95 -11.74
C THR A 55 18.11 0.01 -10.54
N HIS A 56 16.98 0.02 -9.85
CA HIS A 56 16.70 -0.77 -8.66
C HIS A 56 15.35 -1.49 -8.76
N GLU A 57 15.26 -2.68 -8.19
CA GLU A 57 14.01 -3.40 -7.94
C GLU A 57 14.03 -4.01 -6.54
N TRP A 58 13.22 -3.45 -5.63
CA TRP A 58 13.25 -3.83 -4.21
C TRP A 58 12.45 -5.09 -3.93
N HIS A 59 13.14 -6.08 -3.35
CA HIS A 59 12.56 -7.33 -2.90
C HIS A 59 12.78 -7.56 -1.41
N MET A 60 11.95 -8.40 -0.82
CA MET A 60 12.08 -8.85 0.57
C MET A 60 11.97 -10.37 0.63
N VAL A 61 12.79 -11.00 1.47
CA VAL A 61 12.61 -12.39 1.88
C VAL A 61 12.16 -12.41 3.34
N ILE A 62 11.19 -13.25 3.64
CA ILE A 62 10.75 -13.58 5.01
C ILE A 62 10.99 -15.06 5.22
N ASP A 63 11.96 -15.37 6.05
CA ASP A 63 12.30 -16.73 6.41
C ASP A 63 11.40 -17.21 7.56
N LEU A 64 10.45 -18.09 7.22
CA LEU A 64 9.49 -18.59 8.20
C LEU A 64 10.11 -19.65 9.12
N GLU A 65 11.21 -20.25 8.72
CA GLU A 65 11.94 -21.21 9.54
C GLU A 65 12.70 -20.50 10.68
N LYS A 66 13.34 -19.36 10.36
CA LYS A 66 14.03 -18.53 11.35
C LYS A 66 13.10 -17.71 12.23
N CYS A 67 11.88 -17.47 11.77
CA CYS A 67 10.95 -16.57 12.44
C CYS A 67 10.44 -17.15 13.76
N ILE A 68 10.77 -16.51 14.87
CA ILE A 68 10.37 -16.92 16.24
C ILE A 68 9.04 -16.32 16.71
N GLY A 69 8.33 -15.57 15.86
CA GLY A 69 7.03 -14.97 16.21
C GLY A 69 7.08 -13.84 17.24
N CYS A 70 8.22 -13.18 17.46
CA CYS A 70 8.39 -12.13 18.48
C CYS A 70 7.59 -10.84 18.21
N GLN A 71 7.07 -10.65 17.00
CA GLN A 71 6.27 -9.50 16.55
C GLN A 71 6.99 -8.14 16.52
N TYR A 72 8.28 -8.07 16.79
CA TYR A 72 9.04 -6.81 16.77
C TYR A 72 8.91 -6.06 15.45
N CYS A 73 8.89 -6.80 14.33
CA CYS A 73 8.71 -6.22 12.99
C CYS A 73 7.34 -5.56 12.78
N LEU A 74 6.30 -5.98 13.53
CA LEU A 74 4.98 -5.38 13.49
C LEU A 74 4.99 -4.06 14.27
N TRP A 75 5.52 -4.08 15.49
CA TRP A 75 5.56 -2.91 16.38
C TRP A 75 6.49 -1.80 15.87
N ALA A 76 7.68 -2.16 15.38
CA ALA A 76 8.57 -1.19 14.74
C ALA A 76 7.95 -0.57 13.48
N CYS A 77 7.18 -1.33 12.71
CA CYS A 77 6.44 -0.80 11.56
C CYS A 77 5.39 0.23 11.99
N GLN A 78 4.64 -0.06 13.07
CA GLN A 78 3.63 0.85 13.61
C GLN A 78 4.25 2.11 14.17
N ALA A 79 5.36 2.01 14.91
CA ALA A 79 6.08 3.17 15.42
C ALA A 79 6.63 4.06 14.31
N THR A 80 7.47 3.50 13.43
CA THR A 80 8.17 4.25 12.37
C THR A 80 7.24 4.90 11.36
N ASN A 81 6.11 4.25 11.05
CA ASN A 81 5.16 4.73 10.05
C ASN A 81 3.93 5.41 10.68
N ASP A 82 3.97 5.69 11.96
CA ASP A 82 2.88 6.30 12.72
C ASP A 82 1.51 5.65 12.47
N VAL A 83 1.42 4.36 12.72
CA VAL A 83 0.18 3.56 12.64
C VAL A 83 -0.27 3.20 14.04
N ALA A 84 -0.99 4.11 14.70
CA ALA A 84 -1.40 3.95 16.09
C ALA A 84 -2.46 2.85 16.30
N ASP A 85 -3.38 2.69 15.36
CA ASP A 85 -4.46 1.71 15.44
C ASP A 85 -4.00 0.31 15.05
N GLU A 86 -4.20 -0.67 15.93
CA GLU A 86 -3.91 -2.07 15.66
C GLU A 86 -4.70 -2.65 14.48
N ALA A 87 -5.92 -2.19 14.24
CA ALA A 87 -6.74 -2.61 13.11
C ALA A 87 -6.16 -2.15 11.77
N MET A 88 -5.33 -1.09 11.79
CA MET A 88 -4.68 -0.48 10.63
C MET A 88 -3.30 -1.05 10.33
N ARG A 89 -2.85 -2.10 11.01
CA ARG A 89 -1.52 -2.68 10.83
C ARG A 89 -1.17 -2.91 9.37
N TRP A 90 -0.05 -2.34 8.94
CA TRP A 90 0.50 -2.52 7.59
C TRP A 90 1.26 -3.84 7.42
N ASN A 91 1.65 -4.43 8.52
CA ASN A 91 2.32 -5.71 8.57
C ASN A 91 1.57 -6.57 9.60
N VAL A 92 0.88 -7.58 9.13
CA VAL A 92 0.11 -8.48 9.98
C VAL A 92 0.91 -9.72 10.31
N GLY A 93 0.65 -10.32 11.47
CA GLY A 93 1.32 -11.54 11.87
C GLY A 93 0.36 -12.43 12.66
N PHE A 94 0.42 -13.74 12.41
CA PHE A 94 -0.43 -14.74 13.05
C PHE A 94 0.25 -16.11 13.05
N PRO A 95 -0.05 -16.95 14.05
CA PRO A 95 0.41 -18.33 14.06
C PRO A 95 -0.29 -19.15 12.99
N GLU A 96 0.44 -20.02 12.35
CA GLU A 96 -0.02 -20.95 11.32
C GLU A 96 0.60 -22.32 11.55
N ARG A 97 0.06 -23.32 10.87
CA ARG A 97 0.58 -24.69 10.93
C ARG A 97 0.66 -25.28 9.52
N THR A 98 1.79 -25.93 9.22
CA THR A 98 1.93 -26.67 7.96
C THR A 98 1.01 -27.90 7.95
N GLU A 99 0.72 -28.43 6.76
CA GLU A 99 0.00 -29.73 6.63
C GLU A 99 0.75 -30.86 7.35
N GLY A 100 2.07 -30.78 7.46
CA GLY A 100 2.91 -31.73 8.19
C GLY A 100 2.90 -31.54 9.73
N GLY A 101 2.15 -30.55 10.25
CA GLY A 101 1.99 -30.29 11.69
C GLY A 101 3.03 -29.37 12.32
N THR A 102 3.95 -28.77 11.55
CA THR A 102 4.94 -27.80 12.05
C THR A 102 4.30 -26.44 12.26
N ASP A 103 4.39 -25.92 13.49
CA ASP A 103 3.93 -24.56 13.82
C ASP A 103 4.94 -23.53 13.34
N PHE A 104 4.46 -22.42 12.78
CA PHE A 104 5.29 -21.30 12.35
C PHE A 104 4.52 -19.98 12.54
N PHE A 105 5.22 -18.85 12.45
CA PHE A 105 4.60 -17.54 12.54
C PHE A 105 4.65 -16.84 11.19
N MET A 106 3.49 -16.72 10.54
CA MET A 106 3.36 -16.00 9.29
C MET A 106 3.35 -14.49 9.54
N THR A 107 4.19 -13.75 8.82
CA THR A 107 4.12 -12.29 8.77
C THR A 107 3.90 -11.82 7.35
N ARG A 108 2.94 -10.92 7.15
CA ARG A 108 2.50 -10.51 5.81
C ARG A 108 2.37 -8.99 5.71
N PRO A 109 3.38 -8.29 5.14
CA PRO A 109 3.28 -6.89 4.70
C PRO A 109 2.56 -6.79 3.35
N CYS A 110 2.44 -5.57 2.77
CA CYS A 110 2.15 -5.47 1.34
C CYS A 110 3.23 -6.19 0.52
N LEU A 111 2.81 -6.96 -0.47
CA LEU A 111 3.73 -7.78 -1.26
C LEU A 111 4.33 -7.04 -2.46
N HIS A 112 3.98 -5.79 -2.67
CA HIS A 112 4.48 -4.92 -3.75
C HIS A 112 4.52 -5.62 -5.12
N CYS A 113 3.38 -6.23 -5.48
CA CYS A 113 3.22 -7.03 -6.70
C CYS A 113 3.62 -6.25 -7.95
N LYS A 114 4.30 -6.92 -8.90
CA LYS A 114 4.62 -6.37 -10.22
C LYS A 114 3.34 -6.17 -11.03
N GLU A 115 2.46 -7.18 -11.04
CA GLU A 115 1.13 -7.15 -11.63
C GLU A 115 0.07 -6.81 -10.57
N ALA A 116 0.11 -5.58 -10.05
CA ALA A 116 -0.68 -5.16 -8.90
C ALA A 116 -2.15 -4.91 -9.24
N PRO A 117 -3.11 -5.79 -8.86
CA PRO A 117 -4.53 -5.58 -9.16
C PRO A 117 -5.09 -4.33 -8.48
N CYS A 118 -4.56 -3.98 -7.33
CA CYS A 118 -4.95 -2.79 -6.57
C CYS A 118 -4.60 -1.47 -7.29
N VAL A 119 -3.60 -1.45 -8.16
CA VAL A 119 -3.26 -0.30 -9.01
C VAL A 119 -4.27 -0.19 -10.15
N ARG A 120 -4.58 -1.31 -10.80
CA ARG A 120 -5.51 -1.36 -11.95
C ARG A 120 -6.92 -0.87 -11.63
N VAL A 121 -7.39 -1.06 -10.40
CA VAL A 121 -8.76 -0.69 -10.00
C VAL A 121 -8.88 0.70 -9.40
N CYS A 122 -7.78 1.46 -9.28
CA CYS A 122 -7.84 2.79 -8.67
C CYS A 122 -8.41 3.83 -9.66
N PRO A 123 -9.62 4.36 -9.44
CA PRO A 123 -10.26 5.25 -10.41
C PRO A 123 -9.62 6.62 -10.52
N VAL A 124 -8.83 7.02 -9.51
CA VAL A 124 -8.17 8.33 -9.44
C VAL A 124 -6.64 8.24 -9.56
N GLY A 125 -6.09 7.05 -9.79
CA GLY A 125 -4.65 6.84 -9.91
C GLY A 125 -3.87 7.21 -8.63
N ALA A 126 -4.52 7.11 -7.45
CA ALA A 126 -3.88 7.38 -6.17
C ALA A 126 -2.87 6.29 -5.75
N THR A 127 -2.88 5.14 -6.40
CA THR A 127 -1.87 4.10 -6.19
C THR A 127 -1.27 3.72 -7.53
N TRP A 128 0.06 3.60 -7.58
CA TRP A 128 0.82 3.29 -8.79
C TRP A 128 2.05 2.46 -8.44
N ILE A 129 2.72 1.95 -9.46
CA ILE A 129 4.02 1.28 -9.31
C ILE A 129 5.11 2.31 -9.64
N ARG A 130 6.06 2.49 -8.72
CA ARG A 130 7.25 3.32 -8.92
C ARG A 130 8.23 2.61 -9.86
N GLU A 131 9.18 3.35 -10.42
CA GLU A 131 10.24 2.81 -11.29
C GLU A 131 11.08 1.73 -10.58
N ASP A 132 11.29 1.84 -9.27
CA ASP A 132 11.96 0.85 -8.42
C ASP A 132 11.06 -0.30 -7.96
N GLY A 133 9.86 -0.41 -8.53
CA GLY A 133 8.91 -1.47 -8.30
C GLY A 133 8.10 -1.37 -7.01
N ILE A 134 8.26 -0.34 -6.21
CA ILE A 134 7.41 -0.12 -5.01
C ILE A 134 6.01 0.29 -5.44
N VAL A 135 4.99 -0.41 -4.96
CA VAL A 135 3.61 0.06 -5.09
C VAL A 135 3.40 1.20 -4.11
N ALA A 136 3.23 2.40 -4.61
CA ALA A 136 3.08 3.63 -3.84
C ALA A 136 1.61 4.05 -3.64
N MET A 137 1.40 5.04 -2.77
CA MET A 137 0.11 5.69 -2.50
C MET A 137 0.29 7.20 -2.39
N ASP A 138 -0.61 7.92 -3.01
CA ASP A 138 -0.83 9.34 -2.82
C ASP A 138 -2.12 9.52 -2.00
N TYR A 139 -1.97 9.95 -0.77
CA TYR A 139 -3.08 10.07 0.17
C TYR A 139 -3.95 11.30 -0.10
N ASP A 140 -3.42 12.33 -0.75
CA ASP A 140 -4.16 13.53 -1.13
C ASP A 140 -5.10 13.26 -2.33
N ARG A 141 -4.71 12.33 -3.21
CA ARG A 141 -5.55 11.88 -4.33
C ARG A 141 -6.54 10.78 -3.96
N CYS A 142 -6.31 10.09 -2.85
CA CYS A 142 -7.13 8.96 -2.45
C CYS A 142 -8.54 9.41 -2.01
N ILE A 143 -9.58 8.91 -2.70
CA ILE A 143 -10.98 9.19 -2.38
C ILE A 143 -11.61 8.14 -1.45
N GLY A 144 -10.86 7.18 -0.96
CA GLY A 144 -11.33 6.18 -0.02
C GLY A 144 -12.38 5.18 -0.55
N CYS A 145 -12.47 4.99 -1.86
CA CYS A 145 -13.45 4.08 -2.46
C CYS A 145 -13.25 2.59 -2.12
N ARG A 146 -12.10 2.22 -1.56
CA ARG A 146 -11.71 0.87 -1.12
C ARG A 146 -11.62 -0.19 -2.22
N TYR A 147 -11.74 0.15 -3.50
CA TYR A 147 -11.60 -0.83 -4.59
C TYR A 147 -10.26 -1.55 -4.53
N CYS A 148 -9.18 -0.85 -4.18
CA CYS A 148 -7.86 -1.44 -4.02
C CYS A 148 -7.75 -2.39 -2.81
N GLU A 149 -8.56 -2.20 -1.77
CA GLU A 149 -8.68 -3.10 -0.61
C GLU A 149 -9.37 -4.40 -1.02
N VAL A 150 -10.51 -4.30 -1.70
CA VAL A 150 -11.26 -5.46 -2.21
C VAL A 150 -10.48 -6.24 -3.28
N ALA A 151 -9.74 -5.54 -4.15
CA ALA A 151 -8.95 -6.17 -5.21
C ALA A 151 -7.67 -6.85 -4.72
N CYS A 152 -7.22 -6.57 -3.48
CA CYS A 152 -6.01 -7.15 -2.92
C CYS A 152 -6.24 -8.59 -2.45
N PRO A 153 -5.67 -9.63 -3.09
CA PRO A 153 -5.91 -11.00 -2.68
C PRO A 153 -5.17 -11.39 -1.39
N TYR A 154 -4.36 -10.48 -0.87
CA TYR A 154 -3.51 -10.70 0.31
C TYR A 154 -4.05 -10.04 1.58
N ASP A 155 -5.15 -9.28 1.49
CA ASP A 155 -5.75 -8.57 2.62
C ASP A 155 -4.71 -7.73 3.41
N VAL A 156 -3.94 -6.90 2.70
CA VAL A 156 -2.87 -6.06 3.28
C VAL A 156 -3.07 -4.57 3.02
N ARG A 157 -4.26 -4.19 2.59
CA ARG A 157 -4.70 -2.80 2.51
C ARG A 157 -5.75 -2.54 3.57
N ARG A 158 -5.66 -1.40 4.23
CA ARG A 158 -6.54 -1.05 5.35
C ARG A 158 -7.14 0.33 5.11
N PHE A 159 -8.45 0.42 5.21
CA PHE A 159 -9.13 1.71 5.13
C PHE A 159 -9.06 2.43 6.48
N ASN A 160 -8.57 3.66 6.47
CA ASN A 160 -8.48 4.49 7.66
C ASN A 160 -9.85 5.09 8.01
N TRP A 161 -10.51 4.52 9.01
CA TRP A 161 -11.79 4.98 9.53
C TRP A 161 -11.67 6.22 10.41
N GLY A 162 -10.44 6.66 10.68
CA GLY A 162 -10.18 7.80 11.55
C GLY A 162 -10.45 7.44 12.98
N VAL A 163 -9.78 6.45 13.47
CA VAL A 163 -9.76 6.14 14.89
C VAL A 163 -8.65 6.97 15.50
N ALA A 164 -9.08 7.79 16.41
CA ALA A 164 -8.33 8.28 17.54
C ALA A 164 -7.17 9.23 17.22
N GLU A 165 -7.32 10.36 17.69
CA GLU A 165 -6.38 11.21 18.45
C GLU A 165 -5.66 10.43 19.58
N THR A 166 -5.37 9.14 19.36
CA THR A 166 -4.67 8.29 20.32
C THR A 166 -3.18 8.38 20.03
N GLU A 167 -2.43 8.66 21.07
CA GLU A 167 -0.99 8.56 21.07
C GLU A 167 -0.56 7.16 20.59
N ASN A 168 0.44 7.11 19.72
CA ASN A 168 0.96 5.85 19.22
C ASN A 168 1.78 5.14 20.32
N VAL A 169 1.16 4.15 20.95
CA VAL A 169 1.74 3.42 22.10
C VAL A 169 3.03 2.65 21.77
N TYR A 170 3.35 2.49 20.48
CA TYR A 170 4.58 1.82 20.06
C TYR A 170 5.79 2.76 20.06
N GLN A 171 5.56 4.07 20.09
CA GLN A 171 6.60 5.08 20.27
C GLN A 171 6.77 5.39 21.79
N PRO A 172 7.95 5.69 22.27
CA PRO A 172 9.27 5.62 21.59
C PRO A 172 9.93 4.24 21.68
N ILE A 173 9.25 3.22 22.22
CA ILE A 173 9.86 1.91 22.54
C ILE A 173 10.43 1.22 21.28
N TRP A 174 9.72 1.34 20.16
CA TRP A 174 10.05 0.67 18.89
C TRP A 174 10.54 1.64 17.81
N GLY A 175 10.73 2.91 18.12
CA GLY A 175 11.22 3.98 17.26
C GLY A 175 10.32 5.20 17.27
N GLU A 176 10.82 6.30 16.73
CA GLU A 176 10.08 7.53 16.50
C GLU A 176 9.35 7.46 15.16
N ALA A 177 8.25 8.22 15.02
CA ALA A 177 7.58 8.38 13.73
C ALA A 177 8.50 9.12 12.73
N GLU A 178 8.70 8.51 11.57
CA GLU A 178 9.50 9.11 10.49
C GLU A 178 8.63 9.72 9.40
N VAL A 179 7.31 9.56 9.49
CA VAL A 179 6.32 10.09 8.57
C VAL A 179 5.07 10.52 9.32
N GLU A 180 4.36 11.52 8.78
CA GLU A 180 3.10 11.98 9.33
C GLU A 180 2.00 10.92 9.28
N PRO A 181 1.06 10.92 10.23
CA PRO A 181 -0.11 10.06 10.19
C PRO A 181 -0.97 10.37 8.97
N ARG A 182 -1.61 9.35 8.43
CA ARG A 182 -2.49 9.52 7.26
C ARG A 182 -3.85 10.03 7.68
N PRO A 183 -4.51 10.85 6.84
CA PRO A 183 -5.82 11.37 7.14
C PRO A 183 -6.88 10.25 7.16
N ARG A 184 -7.98 10.52 7.87
CA ARG A 184 -9.18 9.69 7.78
C ARG A 184 -9.70 9.60 6.35
N GLY A 185 -10.19 8.43 5.95
CA GLY A 185 -10.89 8.23 4.68
C GLY A 185 -9.99 7.78 3.54
N VAL A 186 -8.73 7.48 3.78
CA VAL A 186 -7.81 6.92 2.79
C VAL A 186 -7.56 5.43 3.03
N VAL A 187 -7.02 4.73 2.02
CA VAL A 187 -6.58 3.34 2.17
C VAL A 187 -5.07 3.30 2.34
N GLU A 188 -4.61 2.69 3.42
CA GLU A 188 -3.22 2.57 3.78
C GLU A 188 -2.65 1.18 3.48
N LYS A 189 -1.34 1.07 3.43
CA LYS A 189 -0.59 -0.19 3.28
C LYS A 189 0.89 0.00 3.57
N CYS A 190 1.62 -1.09 3.75
CA CYS A 190 3.08 -1.07 3.81
C CYS A 190 3.68 -0.40 2.55
N THR A 191 4.66 0.46 2.74
CA THR A 191 5.37 1.21 1.69
C THR A 191 6.79 0.72 1.46
N PHE A 192 7.22 -0.40 2.06
CA PHE A 192 8.63 -0.78 2.23
C PHE A 192 9.47 0.30 2.92
N CYS A 193 8.84 1.18 3.70
CA CYS A 193 9.49 2.36 4.26
C CYS A 193 10.20 3.19 3.18
N SER A 194 9.53 3.49 2.06
CA SER A 194 10.11 4.21 0.92
C SER A 194 10.79 5.52 1.31
N HIS A 195 10.29 6.21 2.34
CA HIS A 195 10.92 7.40 2.91
C HIS A 195 12.36 7.15 3.42
N ARG A 196 12.63 5.94 3.96
CA ARG A 196 13.98 5.54 4.40
C ARG A 196 14.86 5.20 3.20
N ILE A 197 14.30 4.46 2.23
CA ILE A 197 14.99 4.09 0.99
C ILE A 197 15.41 5.35 0.24
N ASP A 198 14.46 6.26 -0.01
CA ASP A 198 14.70 7.50 -0.77
C ASP A 198 15.73 8.39 -0.08
N ARG A 199 15.59 8.59 1.24
CA ARG A 199 16.54 9.35 2.05
C ARG A 199 17.93 8.70 2.06
N GLY A 200 17.99 7.38 2.17
CA GLY A 200 19.25 6.63 2.19
C GLY A 200 19.98 6.71 0.86
N LEU A 201 19.31 6.47 -0.25
CA LEU A 201 19.89 6.59 -1.59
C LEU A 201 20.42 7.99 -1.88
N ALA A 202 19.70 9.04 -1.44
CA ALA A 202 20.18 10.43 -1.56
C ALA A 202 21.47 10.70 -0.75
N GLN A 203 21.79 9.87 0.23
CA GLN A 203 22.99 9.92 1.05
C GLN A 203 24.07 8.90 0.62
N GLY A 204 23.86 8.18 -0.48
CA GLY A 204 24.77 7.12 -0.95
C GLY A 204 24.73 5.86 -0.08
N LEU A 205 23.67 5.67 0.73
CA LEU A 205 23.48 4.48 1.55
C LEU A 205 22.68 3.43 0.77
N MET A 206 23.03 2.16 0.96
CA MET A 206 22.40 1.04 0.27
C MET A 206 21.32 0.38 1.15
N PRO A 207 20.04 0.37 0.72
CA PRO A 207 18.96 -0.36 1.38
C PRO A 207 19.25 -1.86 1.50
N GLY A 208 19.00 -2.42 2.67
CA GLY A 208 19.34 -3.81 3.00
C GLY A 208 20.72 -4.00 3.63
N VAL A 209 21.63 -3.03 3.45
CA VAL A 209 22.97 -3.01 4.03
C VAL A 209 23.06 -1.98 5.14
N HIS A 210 22.65 -0.75 4.87
CA HIS A 210 22.72 0.35 5.84
C HIS A 210 21.38 0.50 6.58
N PRO A 211 21.36 0.39 7.93
CA PRO A 211 20.12 0.43 8.70
C PRO A 211 19.25 1.69 8.45
N GLN A 212 19.88 2.84 8.19
CA GLN A 212 19.18 4.11 7.95
C GLN A 212 18.36 4.11 6.65
N ALA A 213 18.77 3.30 5.66
CA ALA A 213 18.12 3.15 4.36
C ALA A 213 17.19 1.92 4.31
N THR A 214 17.26 1.05 5.30
CA THR A 214 16.57 -0.25 5.32
C THR A 214 15.21 -0.15 6.02
N PRO A 215 14.16 -0.87 5.57
CA PRO A 215 12.88 -0.92 6.25
C PRO A 215 12.98 -1.26 7.74
N ALA A 216 12.25 -0.57 8.59
CA ALA A 216 12.32 -0.73 10.05
C ALA A 216 12.06 -2.18 10.50
N CYS A 217 11.12 -2.87 9.84
CA CYS A 217 10.79 -4.27 10.16
C CYS A 217 11.92 -5.26 9.84
N VAL A 218 12.86 -4.89 8.98
CA VAL A 218 14.07 -5.68 8.69
C VAL A 218 15.10 -5.45 9.79
N ASN A 219 15.38 -4.18 10.08
CA ASN A 219 16.40 -3.79 11.06
C ASN A 219 16.13 -4.35 12.46
N VAL A 220 14.87 -4.42 12.86
CA VAL A 220 14.50 -4.84 14.23
C VAL A 220 14.46 -6.35 14.41
N CYS A 221 14.58 -7.14 13.33
CA CYS A 221 14.47 -8.59 13.40
C CYS A 221 15.68 -9.22 14.12
N PRO A 222 15.50 -9.76 15.34
CA PRO A 222 16.64 -10.22 16.16
C PRO A 222 17.30 -11.51 15.63
N VAL A 223 16.57 -12.26 14.78
CA VAL A 223 17.03 -13.54 14.22
C VAL A 223 17.36 -13.44 12.72
N GLY A 224 17.29 -12.24 12.13
CA GLY A 224 17.58 -12.05 10.71
C GLY A 224 16.61 -12.78 9.78
N ALA A 225 15.38 -13.04 10.22
CA ALA A 225 14.35 -13.70 9.40
C ALA A 225 13.80 -12.80 8.29
N ARG A 226 14.18 -11.53 8.24
CA ARG A 226 13.80 -10.60 7.17
C ARG A 226 15.03 -10.08 6.48
N VAL A 227 15.09 -10.26 5.17
CA VAL A 227 16.17 -9.79 4.31
C VAL A 227 15.57 -8.87 3.25
N PHE A 228 16.25 -7.78 2.96
CA PHE A 228 15.79 -6.77 2.00
C PHE A 228 16.94 -6.33 1.09
N GLY A 229 16.64 -5.90 -0.11
CA GLY A 229 17.64 -5.36 -1.02
C GLY A 229 17.14 -5.26 -2.45
N ASP A 230 18.07 -4.94 -3.34
CA ASP A 230 17.86 -4.83 -4.77
C ASP A 230 18.09 -6.20 -5.44
N ILE A 231 17.10 -6.72 -6.15
CA ILE A 231 17.24 -8.00 -6.87
C ILE A 231 18.15 -7.86 -8.09
N ASN A 232 18.29 -6.66 -8.64
CA ASN A 232 19.15 -6.39 -9.80
C ASN A 232 20.65 -6.31 -9.43
N ASP A 233 20.96 -6.19 -8.14
CA ASP A 233 22.33 -6.23 -7.62
C ASP A 233 22.63 -7.64 -7.06
N ALA A 234 23.48 -8.39 -7.75
CA ALA A 234 23.87 -9.74 -7.33
C ALA A 234 24.58 -9.81 -5.96
N GLU A 235 25.19 -8.69 -5.53
CA GLU A 235 25.87 -8.59 -4.24
C GLU A 235 24.90 -8.16 -3.12
N SER A 236 23.66 -7.83 -3.46
CA SER A 236 22.68 -7.42 -2.45
C SER A 236 22.29 -8.58 -1.52
N PRO A 237 21.96 -8.31 -0.24
CA PRO A 237 21.57 -9.36 0.69
C PRO A 237 20.39 -10.21 0.20
N VAL A 238 19.40 -9.59 -0.45
CA VAL A 238 18.21 -10.31 -0.93
C VAL A 238 18.53 -11.21 -2.11
N ALA A 239 19.35 -10.76 -3.07
CA ALA A 239 19.73 -11.57 -4.22
C ALA A 239 20.55 -12.80 -3.80
N GLN A 240 21.52 -12.60 -2.92
CA GLN A 240 22.30 -13.68 -2.35
C GLN A 240 21.44 -14.68 -1.55
N TYR A 241 20.49 -14.16 -0.79
CA TYR A 241 19.59 -15.01 -0.01
C TYR A 241 18.69 -15.87 -0.89
N LEU A 242 18.12 -15.28 -1.94
CA LEU A 242 17.28 -15.99 -2.92
C LEU A 242 18.07 -17.06 -3.70
N ALA A 243 19.35 -16.82 -3.96
CA ALA A 243 20.21 -17.80 -4.63
C ALA A 243 20.54 -19.03 -3.76
N GLN A 244 20.43 -18.92 -2.43
CA GLN A 244 20.83 -19.95 -1.47
C GLN A 244 19.66 -20.74 -0.89
N HIS A 245 18.42 -20.24 -1.02
CA HIS A 245 17.25 -20.82 -0.36
C HIS A 245 16.13 -21.08 -1.35
N ASP A 246 15.44 -22.20 -1.18
CA ASP A 246 14.19 -22.46 -1.90
C ASP A 246 13.09 -21.59 -1.32
N THR A 247 12.54 -20.72 -2.16
CA THR A 247 11.52 -19.74 -1.75
C THR A 247 10.24 -19.88 -2.56
N PHE A 248 9.13 -19.45 -1.99
CA PHE A 248 7.84 -19.36 -2.67
C PHE A 248 7.22 -17.97 -2.48
N ARG A 249 6.30 -17.63 -3.36
CA ARG A 249 5.47 -16.42 -3.24
C ARG A 249 4.04 -16.81 -2.92
N LEU A 250 3.35 -15.97 -2.15
CA LEU A 250 1.95 -16.24 -1.80
C LEU A 250 1.07 -16.13 -3.04
N ARG A 251 0.17 -17.08 -3.21
CA ARG A 251 -0.84 -17.11 -4.27
C ARG A 251 -0.23 -16.90 -5.67
N GLU A 252 0.78 -17.66 -6.02
CA GLU A 252 1.39 -17.64 -7.36
C GLU A 252 0.38 -17.95 -8.48
N ASP A 253 -0.69 -18.70 -8.13
CA ASP A 253 -1.82 -19.02 -8.98
C ASP A 253 -2.52 -17.78 -9.57
N LEU A 254 -2.43 -16.62 -8.90
CA LEU A 254 -3.09 -15.39 -9.33
C LEU A 254 -2.27 -14.53 -10.31
N GLY A 255 -1.01 -14.90 -10.59
CA GLY A 255 -0.14 -14.17 -11.52
C GLY A 255 0.15 -12.71 -11.14
N THR A 256 0.06 -12.36 -9.86
CA THR A 256 0.30 -10.99 -9.38
C THR A 256 1.77 -10.65 -9.22
N GLU A 257 2.65 -11.63 -9.30
CA GLU A 257 4.09 -11.53 -9.15
C GLU A 257 4.54 -10.73 -7.91
N PRO A 258 4.30 -11.25 -6.68
CA PRO A 258 4.75 -10.62 -5.44
C PRO A 258 6.27 -10.45 -5.38
N LYS A 259 6.73 -9.34 -4.77
CA LYS A 259 8.15 -9.07 -4.50
C LYS A 259 8.57 -9.45 -3.08
N VAL A 260 7.67 -10.02 -2.31
CA VAL A 260 7.98 -10.66 -1.03
C VAL A 260 7.98 -12.17 -1.22
N HIS A 261 9.12 -12.77 -0.91
CA HIS A 261 9.38 -14.19 -0.98
C HIS A 261 9.38 -14.80 0.42
N TYR A 262 9.04 -16.06 0.53
CA TYR A 262 9.01 -16.78 1.79
C TYR A 262 9.86 -18.06 1.70
N VAL A 263 10.71 -18.29 2.71
CA VAL A 263 11.34 -19.59 2.92
C VAL A 263 10.36 -20.47 3.69
N ARG A 264 10.18 -21.72 3.23
CA ARG A 264 9.28 -22.68 3.90
C ARG A 264 9.83 -23.07 5.26
N PRO A 265 8.99 -23.23 6.29
CA PRO A 265 9.43 -23.89 7.51
C PRO A 265 9.69 -25.38 7.17
N GLU A 266 10.88 -25.86 7.52
CA GLU A 266 11.22 -27.27 7.31
C GLU A 266 10.30 -28.19 8.12
N LYS A 267 10.05 -29.40 7.59
CA LYS A 267 9.41 -30.44 8.37
C LYS A 267 10.38 -30.87 9.45
N GLN A 268 9.97 -30.72 10.72
CA GLN A 268 10.68 -31.42 11.80
C GLN A 268 10.60 -32.91 11.48
N SER A 269 11.75 -33.51 11.16
CA SER A 269 11.90 -34.92 10.86
C SER A 269 11.76 -35.78 12.12
#